data_e496b1ede2c521bda56d26e24bb4c0b9
#
_entry.id   e496b1ede2c521bda56d26e24bb4c0b9
#
_cell.length_a   1.000
_cell.length_b   1.000
_cell.length_c   1.000
_cell.angle_alpha   90.00
_cell.angle_beta   90.00
_cell.angle_gamma   90.00
#
_symmetry.space_group_name_H-M   'P 1'
#
loop_
_entity.id
_entity.type
_entity.pdbx_description
1 polymer ?
#
loop_
_entity_poly.entity_id
_entity_poly.type
_entity_poly.pdbx_seq_one_letter_code
_entity_poly.pdbx_strand_id
1 'polypeptide(L)'
;MGQLLTYSLWRRITLLEAMGDYGNVQKAYNKARKCKRHRKDVLIFTKDKEENLDKVREDIINLAYEPSKYHYFKVYEPKERQIMALPFYDRVVQHAINNVLEPIFDKRFISQSYACRKVKVCTLRLIR
;
A
#
# COMPACT_ATOMS: atom_id res chain seq x y z
N MET A 1 -14.21 -2.88 34.29
CA MET A 1 -14.79 -3.62 33.15
C MET A 1 -14.68 -2.92 31.78
N GLY A 2 -14.43 -1.64 31.73
CA GLY A 2 -14.20 -0.92 30.47
C GLY A 2 -12.85 -1.13 29.81
N GLN A 3 -11.89 -1.74 30.48
CA GLN A 3 -10.51 -1.83 29.99
C GLN A 3 -10.32 -2.80 28.81
N LEU A 4 -11.05 -3.91 28.74
CA LEU A 4 -10.92 -4.89 27.66
C LEU A 4 -11.60 -4.41 26.37
N LEU A 5 -12.75 -3.75 26.46
CA LEU A 5 -13.44 -3.16 25.31
C LEU A 5 -12.69 -1.95 24.77
N THR A 6 -12.16 -1.10 25.65
CA THR A 6 -11.31 0.02 25.25
C THR A 6 -10.01 -0.44 24.58
N TYR A 7 -9.43 -1.55 25.03
CA TYR A 7 -8.18 -2.07 24.46
C TYR A 7 -8.36 -2.55 23.01
N SER A 8 -9.46 -3.22 22.69
CA SER A 8 -9.74 -3.65 21.31
C SER A 8 -10.11 -2.45 20.41
N LEU A 9 -10.82 -1.48 20.92
CA LEU A 9 -11.13 -0.23 20.22
C LEU A 9 -9.87 0.61 19.99
N TRP A 10 -9.00 0.71 20.99
CA TRP A 10 -7.72 1.40 20.86
C TRP A 10 -6.82 0.79 19.78
N ARG A 11 -6.79 -0.53 19.67
CA ARG A 11 -6.04 -1.20 18.59
C ARG A 11 -6.59 -0.86 17.21
N ARG A 12 -7.91 -0.79 17.05
CA ARG A 12 -8.53 -0.43 15.78
C ARG A 12 -8.24 1.02 15.41
N ILE A 13 -8.42 1.92 16.35
CA ILE A 13 -8.14 3.34 16.18
C ILE A 13 -6.66 3.55 15.84
N THR A 14 -5.78 2.89 16.55
CA THR A 14 -4.34 3.01 16.33
C THR A 14 -3.91 2.54 14.93
N LEU A 15 -4.51 1.45 14.41
CA LEU A 15 -4.21 0.97 13.05
C LEU A 15 -4.69 1.94 11.98
N LEU A 16 -5.90 2.45 12.09
CA LEU A 16 -6.44 3.43 11.16
C LEU A 16 -5.65 4.74 11.21
N GLU A 17 -5.32 5.22 12.39
CA GLU A 17 -4.48 6.40 12.58
C GLU A 17 -3.09 6.20 11.98
N ALA A 18 -2.49 5.03 12.17
CA ALA A 18 -1.20 4.71 11.59
C ALA A 18 -1.25 4.65 10.06
N MET A 19 -2.32 4.09 9.49
CA MET A 19 -2.52 4.06 8.04
C MET A 19 -2.74 5.46 7.47
N GLY A 20 -3.53 6.30 8.18
CA GLY A 20 -3.84 7.66 7.78
C GLY A 20 -2.81 8.71 8.22
N ASP A 21 -1.71 8.31 8.86
CA ASP A 21 -0.66 9.23 9.26
C ASP A 21 0.00 9.88 8.05
N TYR A 22 0.21 11.19 8.12
CA TYR A 22 0.81 11.95 7.00
C TYR A 22 2.17 11.39 6.60
N GLY A 23 3.01 11.06 7.56
CA GLY A 23 4.32 10.45 7.31
C GLY A 23 4.21 9.11 6.59
N ASN A 24 3.23 8.28 6.96
CA ASN A 24 2.97 7.00 6.30
C ASN A 24 2.48 7.18 4.87
N VAL A 25 1.53 8.08 4.66
CA VAL A 25 0.99 8.39 3.33
C VAL A 25 2.07 8.97 2.42
N GLN A 26 2.94 9.81 2.95
CA GLN A 26 4.08 10.35 2.21
C GLN A 26 5.08 9.26 1.81
N LYS A 27 5.38 8.33 2.71
CA LYS A 27 6.20 7.15 2.39
C LYS A 27 5.56 6.30 1.31
N ALA A 28 4.24 6.09 1.41
CA ALA A 28 3.47 5.36 0.40
C ALA A 28 3.55 6.03 -0.97
N TYR A 29 3.41 7.34 -1.03
CA TYR A 29 3.57 8.12 -2.25
C TYR A 29 4.98 7.93 -2.84
N ASN A 30 6.02 8.04 -2.03
CA ASN A 30 7.39 7.85 -2.47
C ASN A 30 7.64 6.43 -3.01
N LYS A 31 7.10 5.42 -2.36
CA LYS A 31 7.17 4.03 -2.85
C LYS A 31 6.42 3.85 -4.17
N ALA A 32 5.21 4.39 -4.27
CA ALA A 32 4.38 4.25 -5.45
C ALA A 32 5.00 4.91 -6.69
N ARG A 33 5.64 6.08 -6.52
CA ARG A 33 6.27 6.80 -7.64
C ARG A 33 7.67 6.29 -8.01
N LYS A 34 8.26 5.42 -7.22
CA LYS A 34 9.61 4.92 -7.47
C LYS A 34 9.70 4.26 -8.85
N CYS A 35 10.67 4.68 -9.67
CA CYS A 35 10.88 4.24 -11.05
C CYS A 35 9.75 4.61 -12.04
N LYS A 36 8.77 5.43 -11.62
CA LYS A 36 7.62 5.81 -12.46
C LYS A 36 7.38 7.32 -12.50
N ARG A 37 8.37 8.12 -12.10
CA ARG A 37 8.26 9.57 -11.97
C ARG A 37 7.87 10.29 -13.27
N HIS A 38 8.20 9.70 -14.42
CA HIS A 38 7.92 10.26 -15.74
C HIS A 38 6.50 9.98 -16.26
N ARG A 39 5.73 9.12 -15.59
CA ARG A 39 4.37 8.80 -16.03
C ARG A 39 3.42 9.98 -15.83
N LYS A 40 2.47 10.13 -16.76
CA LYS A 40 1.49 11.23 -16.72
C LYS A 40 0.63 11.21 -15.47
N ASP A 41 0.18 10.05 -15.05
CA ASP A 41 -0.63 9.87 -13.85
C ASP A 41 0.12 10.33 -12.59
N VAL A 42 1.40 9.99 -12.50
CA VAL A 42 2.27 10.42 -11.39
C VAL A 42 2.49 11.93 -11.42
N LEU A 43 2.71 12.51 -12.60
CA LEU A 43 2.91 13.95 -12.76
C LEU A 43 1.66 14.75 -12.37
N ILE A 44 0.48 14.27 -12.78
CA ILE A 44 -0.80 14.91 -12.43
C ILE A 44 -1.01 14.86 -10.91
N PHE A 45 -0.75 13.70 -10.29
CA PHE A 45 -0.85 13.56 -8.84
C PHE A 45 0.14 14.47 -8.10
N THR A 46 1.35 14.59 -8.60
CA THR A 46 2.41 15.39 -7.99
C THR A 46 2.11 16.89 -8.06
N LYS A 47 1.39 17.33 -9.08
CA LYS A 47 1.02 18.74 -9.24
C LYS A 47 0.23 19.26 -8.03
N ASP A 48 -0.75 18.48 -7.57
CA ASP A 48 -1.57 18.79 -6.40
C ASP A 48 -1.28 17.79 -5.26
N LYS A 49 0.00 17.57 -5.02
CA LYS A 49 0.48 16.51 -4.11
C LYS A 49 -0.17 16.59 -2.72
N GLU A 50 -0.16 17.76 -2.10
CA GLU A 50 -0.65 17.91 -0.73
C GLU A 50 -2.14 17.65 -0.61
N GLU A 51 -2.94 18.20 -1.51
CA GLU A 51 -4.39 17.97 -1.56
C GLU A 51 -4.71 16.49 -1.78
N ASN A 52 -3.99 15.85 -2.70
CA ASN A 52 -4.17 14.43 -2.99
C ASN A 52 -3.78 13.55 -1.81
N LEU A 53 -2.70 13.89 -1.10
CA LEU A 53 -2.30 13.16 0.11
C LEU A 53 -3.31 13.33 1.23
N ASP A 54 -3.84 14.53 1.44
CA ASP A 54 -4.88 14.77 2.43
C ASP A 54 -6.17 14.01 2.10
N LYS A 55 -6.55 13.96 0.82
CA LYS A 55 -7.68 13.16 0.36
C LYS A 55 -7.47 11.66 0.62
N VAL A 56 -6.28 11.16 0.37
CA VAL A 56 -5.93 9.76 0.71
C VAL A 56 -6.10 9.50 2.21
N ARG A 57 -5.61 10.41 3.04
CA ARG A 57 -5.76 10.32 4.50
C ARG A 57 -7.23 10.28 4.92
N GLU A 58 -8.03 11.20 4.40
CA GLU A 58 -9.46 11.26 4.71
C GLU A 58 -10.19 9.99 4.28
N ASP A 59 -9.92 9.50 3.08
CA ASP A 59 -10.52 8.28 2.57
C ASP A 59 -10.17 7.06 3.45
N ILE A 60 -8.95 6.98 3.93
CA ILE A 60 -8.53 5.89 4.83
C ILE A 60 -9.19 6.02 6.21
N ILE A 61 -9.13 7.20 6.82
CA ILE A 61 -9.66 7.45 8.18
C ILE A 61 -11.16 7.26 8.22
N ASN A 62 -11.88 7.77 7.22
CA ASN A 62 -13.33 7.70 7.15
C ASN A 62 -13.85 6.36 6.58
N LEU A 63 -12.96 5.47 6.15
CA LEU A 63 -13.33 4.24 5.45
C LEU A 63 -14.21 4.49 4.21
N ALA A 64 -14.01 5.64 3.58
CA ALA A 64 -14.77 6.08 2.40
C ALA A 64 -14.04 5.76 1.09
N TYR A 65 -12.96 5.01 1.15
CA TYR A 65 -12.20 4.63 -0.03
C TYR A 65 -13.00 3.70 -0.93
N GLU A 66 -13.17 4.11 -2.19
CA GLU A 66 -13.74 3.26 -3.24
C GLU A 66 -12.68 3.01 -4.31
N PRO A 67 -12.44 1.74 -4.66
CA PRO A 67 -11.47 1.41 -5.70
C PRO A 67 -11.89 1.99 -7.05
N SER A 68 -10.95 2.63 -7.73
CA SER A 68 -11.16 3.14 -9.08
C SER A 68 -11.20 2.00 -10.10
N LYS A 69 -11.70 2.28 -11.29
CA LYS A 69 -11.74 1.29 -12.37
C LYS A 69 -10.32 0.92 -12.82
N TYR A 70 -10.09 -0.36 -13.03
CA TYR A 70 -8.83 -0.85 -13.56
C TYR A 70 -8.64 -0.41 -15.00
N HIS A 71 -7.41 -0.10 -15.34
CA HIS A 71 -6.99 0.10 -16.71
C HIS A 71 -6.48 -1.23 -17.29
N TYR A 72 -7.11 -1.70 -18.37
CA TYR A 72 -6.75 -2.96 -19.00
C TYR A 72 -5.85 -2.71 -20.20
N PHE A 73 -4.75 -3.46 -20.30
CA PHE A 73 -3.91 -3.47 -21.48
C PHE A 73 -3.35 -4.87 -21.73
N LYS A 74 -2.96 -5.12 -22.96
CA LYS A 74 -2.40 -6.41 -23.36
C LYS A 74 -0.90 -6.31 -23.55
N VAL A 75 -0.18 -7.34 -23.10
CA VAL A 75 1.26 -7.49 -23.29
C VAL A 75 1.50 -8.79 -24.05
N TYR A 76 2.40 -8.75 -25.04
CA TYR A 76 2.63 -9.86 -25.96
C TYR A 76 3.98 -10.58 -25.77
N GLU A 77 4.62 -10.45 -24.64
CA GLU A 77 5.91 -11.08 -24.38
C GLU A 77 5.86 -12.10 -23.24
N PRO A 78 6.19 -13.37 -23.47
CA PRO A 78 6.27 -14.16 -24.72
C PRO A 78 4.90 -14.63 -25.23
N LYS A 79 3.86 -14.50 -24.41
CA LYS A 79 2.48 -14.86 -24.72
C LYS A 79 1.57 -13.66 -24.46
N GLU A 80 0.43 -13.63 -25.15
CA GLU A 80 -0.59 -12.62 -24.90
C GLU A 80 -1.08 -12.72 -23.45
N ARG A 81 -0.95 -11.63 -22.71
CA ARG A 81 -1.46 -11.51 -21.34
C ARG A 81 -2.25 -10.21 -21.18
N GLN A 82 -3.42 -10.33 -20.60
CA GLN A 82 -4.20 -9.16 -20.23
C GLN A 82 -3.76 -8.70 -18.84
N ILE A 83 -3.29 -7.46 -18.74
CA ILE A 83 -2.83 -6.88 -17.48
C ILE A 83 -3.84 -5.82 -17.03
N MET A 84 -4.17 -5.89 -15.74
CA MET A 84 -5.00 -4.90 -15.06
C MET A 84 -4.11 -3.95 -14.26
N ALA A 85 -4.11 -2.68 -14.63
CA ALA A 85 -3.33 -1.68 -13.93
C ALA A 85 -4.23 -0.80 -13.07
N LEU A 86 -3.81 -0.55 -11.84
CA LEU A 86 -4.49 0.38 -10.94
C LEU A 86 -4.05 1.82 -11.24
N PRO A 87 -4.97 2.81 -11.09
CA PRO A 87 -4.60 4.21 -11.08
C PRO A 87 -3.57 4.52 -9.98
N PHE A 88 -2.80 5.58 -10.17
CA PHE A 88 -1.75 5.95 -9.22
C PHE A 88 -2.30 6.24 -7.82
N TYR A 89 -3.45 6.89 -7.73
CA TYR A 89 -4.14 7.18 -6.46
C TYR A 89 -4.38 5.89 -5.65
N ASP A 90 -4.93 4.86 -6.29
CA ASP A 90 -5.20 3.58 -5.64
C ASP A 90 -3.91 2.88 -5.19
N ARG A 91 -2.83 3.02 -5.95
CA ARG A 91 -1.52 2.49 -5.56
C ARG A 91 -0.99 3.15 -4.29
N VAL A 92 -1.15 4.47 -4.18
CA VAL A 92 -0.75 5.20 -2.97
C VAL A 92 -1.54 4.71 -1.76
N VAL A 93 -2.86 4.54 -1.89
CA VAL A 93 -3.72 4.01 -0.82
C VAL A 93 -3.27 2.60 -0.42
N GLN A 94 -3.03 1.72 -1.39
CA GLN A 94 -2.59 0.36 -1.12
C GLN A 94 -1.22 0.31 -0.43
N HIS A 95 -0.28 1.15 -0.84
CA HIS A 95 1.03 1.23 -0.17
C HIS A 95 0.91 1.76 1.26
N ALA A 96 0.01 2.71 1.51
CA ALA A 96 -0.24 3.22 2.86
C ALA A 96 -0.78 2.12 3.77
N ILE A 97 -1.72 1.34 3.29
CA ILE A 97 -2.28 0.20 4.03
C ILE A 97 -1.21 -0.89 4.25
N ASN A 98 -0.48 -1.25 3.21
CA ASN A 98 0.56 -2.27 3.28
C ASN A 98 1.71 -1.90 4.22
N ASN A 99 2.11 -0.64 4.28
CA ASN A 99 3.17 -0.19 5.18
C ASN A 99 2.86 -0.53 6.65
N VAL A 100 1.59 -0.51 7.02
CA VAL A 100 1.15 -0.84 8.38
C VAL A 100 0.91 -2.34 8.54
N LEU A 101 0.29 -2.99 7.56
CA LEU A 101 -0.09 -4.41 7.64
C LEU A 101 1.08 -5.37 7.42
N GLU A 102 2.03 -5.01 6.56
CA GLU A 102 3.16 -5.88 6.20
C GLU A 102 3.95 -6.38 7.43
N PRO A 103 4.37 -5.52 8.39
CA PRO A 103 5.08 -6.00 9.58
C PRO A 103 4.24 -6.93 10.45
N ILE A 104 2.92 -6.69 10.53
CA ILE A 104 2.00 -7.48 11.34
C ILE A 104 1.84 -8.88 10.77
N PHE A 105 1.59 -8.98 9.45
CA PHE A 105 1.43 -10.25 8.77
C PHE A 105 2.75 -11.02 8.66
N ASP A 106 3.87 -10.33 8.46
CA ASP A 106 5.19 -10.96 8.36
C ASP A 106 5.54 -11.75 9.63
N LYS A 107 5.17 -11.24 10.79
CA LYS A 107 5.35 -11.95 12.07
C LYS A 107 4.50 -13.21 12.20
N ARG A 108 3.36 -13.27 11.50
CA ARG A 108 2.41 -14.39 11.56
C ARG A 108 2.62 -15.43 10.46
N PHE A 109 3.40 -15.11 9.43
CA PHE A 109 3.68 -16.05 8.36
C PHE A 109 4.49 -17.23 8.86
N ILE A 110 4.18 -18.41 8.30
CA ILE A 110 4.96 -19.62 8.59
C ILE A 110 6.42 -19.44 8.09
N SER A 111 7.34 -20.15 8.74
CA SER A 111 8.77 -20.04 8.40
C SER A 111 9.10 -20.41 6.96
N GLN A 112 8.28 -21.22 6.32
CA GLN A 112 8.44 -21.66 4.94
C GLN A 112 7.86 -20.69 3.90
N SER A 113 7.18 -19.61 4.32
CA SER A 113 6.64 -18.61 3.41
C SER A 113 7.73 -17.63 3.00
N TYR A 114 8.12 -17.64 1.72
CA TYR A 114 9.19 -16.78 1.17
C TYR A 114 8.69 -15.73 0.19
N ALA A 115 7.51 -15.91 -0.38
CA ALA A 115 6.96 -15.01 -1.37
C ALA A 115 6.73 -13.61 -0.79
N CYS A 116 7.26 -12.57 -1.45
CA CYS A 116 7.15 -11.16 -1.06
C CYS A 116 7.72 -10.81 0.32
N ARG A 117 8.55 -11.68 0.91
CA ARG A 117 9.23 -11.41 2.19
C ARG A 117 10.66 -10.96 1.95
N LYS A 118 10.89 -9.68 2.17
CA LYS A 118 12.17 -9.02 1.85
C LYS A 118 13.40 -9.67 2.48
N VAL A 119 13.32 -10.03 3.74
CA VAL A 119 14.48 -10.57 4.49
C VAL A 119 14.73 -12.02 4.15
N LYS A 120 13.71 -12.86 4.10
CA LYS A 120 13.87 -14.30 3.90
C LYS A 120 14.25 -14.70 2.47
N VAL A 121 13.74 -14.00 1.46
CA VAL A 121 14.04 -14.33 0.07
C VAL A 121 15.52 -14.13 -0.25
N CYS A 122 16.12 -13.05 0.23
CA CYS A 122 17.54 -12.76 -0.02
C CYS A 122 18.47 -13.68 0.78
N THR A 123 18.17 -13.90 2.06
CA THR A 123 19.05 -14.65 2.97
C THR A 123 19.10 -16.14 2.64
N LEU A 124 17.98 -16.75 2.29
CA LEU A 124 17.91 -18.19 2.05
C LEU A 124 18.36 -18.61 0.65
N ARG A 125 18.31 -17.72 -0.32
CA ARG A 125 18.91 -17.97 -1.63
C ARG A 125 20.44 -18.03 -1.58
N LEU A 126 21.04 -17.30 -0.65
CA LEU A 126 22.50 -17.31 -0.47
C LEU A 126 23.00 -18.56 0.25
N ILE A 127 22.15 -19.24 1.02
CA ILE A 127 22.50 -20.47 1.76
C ILE A 127 22.37 -21.73 0.87
N ARG A 128 21.67 -21.63 -0.25
CA ARG A 128 21.57 -22.69 -1.24
C ARG A 128 22.63 -22.51 -2.34
#